data_177017ab12c5e0bd5683adc653ce5002
#
_entry.id   177017ab12c5e0bd5683adc653ce5002
#
_cell.length_a   1.000
_cell.length_b   1.000
_cell.length_c   1.000
_cell.angle_alpha   90.00
_cell.angle_beta   90.00
_cell.angle_gamma   90.00
#
_symmetry.space_group_name_H-M   'P 1'
#
loop_
_entity.id
_entity.type
_entity.pdbx_description
1 polymer ?
#
loop_
_entity_poly.entity_id
_entity_poly.type
_entity_poly.pdbx_seq_one_letter_code
_entity_poly.pdbx_strand_id
1 'polypeptide(L)'
;RTAGEAAAEQVCDAYYTTPQVSQLDDVAEDSLLEDLCVIRGKNNYDCILPGETDTPVNQAPCVREREFDCQVKHRCPYFSDRAIASNRRIAAMTLAYFMQTAGSDVFGKRDVVVVDEAHGLGEWAEMYATIELSPETIPLWGDIDVPDLDGLDEAVSLAERVEHVAERRIKS
;
A
#
# COMPACT_ATOMS: atom_id res chain seq x y z
N ARG A 1 -10.81 0.15 26.82
CA ARG A 1 -10.14 1.17 26.00
C ARG A 1 -9.41 0.48 24.86
N THR A 2 -9.56 0.99 23.67
CA THR A 2 -8.85 0.49 22.50
C THR A 2 -7.41 1.03 22.45
N ALA A 3 -6.54 0.38 21.68
CA ALA A 3 -5.17 0.87 21.49
C ALA A 3 -5.12 2.24 20.79
N GLY A 4 -6.14 2.56 19.97
CA GLY A 4 -6.31 3.88 19.35
C GLY A 4 -6.58 4.99 20.38
N GLU A 5 -7.43 4.72 21.39
CA GLU A 5 -7.67 5.66 22.50
C GLU A 5 -6.39 5.93 23.30
N ALA A 6 -5.58 4.90 23.54
CA ALA A 6 -4.31 5.06 24.27
C ALA A 6 -3.34 5.97 23.51
N ALA A 7 -3.26 5.86 22.19
CA ALA A 7 -2.43 6.73 21.37
C ALA A 7 -2.91 8.20 21.40
N ALA A 8 -4.22 8.43 21.39
CA ALA A 8 -4.80 9.75 21.48
C ALA A 8 -4.52 10.43 22.85
N GLU A 9 -4.65 9.68 23.94
CA GLU A 9 -4.42 10.19 25.31
C GLU A 9 -2.94 10.56 25.58
N GLN A 10 -1.98 9.85 24.98
CA GLN A 10 -0.55 10.06 25.24
C GLN A 10 0.09 11.14 24.37
N VAL A 11 -0.69 11.85 23.55
CA VAL A 11 -0.16 12.91 22.67
C VAL A 11 1.02 12.38 21.81
N CYS A 12 0.88 11.20 21.23
CA CYS A 12 1.85 10.61 20.30
C CYS A 12 1.25 10.50 18.89
N ASP A 13 2.12 10.45 17.89
CA ASP A 13 1.72 10.20 16.52
C ASP A 13 1.60 8.69 16.26
N ALA A 14 0.53 8.26 15.61
CA ALA A 14 0.25 6.85 15.42
C ALA A 14 -0.20 6.50 14.00
N TYR A 15 0.13 5.27 13.57
CA TYR A 15 -0.60 4.57 12.54
C TYR A 15 -1.66 3.70 13.21
N TYR A 16 -2.87 3.70 12.67
CA TYR A 16 -3.91 2.76 13.02
C TYR A 16 -4.21 1.88 11.80
N THR A 17 -4.04 0.58 11.92
CA THR A 17 -4.21 -0.31 10.78
C THR A 17 -5.30 -1.35 11.05
N THR A 18 -6.15 -1.58 10.04
CA THR A 18 -7.21 -2.58 10.04
C THR A 18 -7.02 -3.54 8.85
N PRO A 19 -7.51 -4.78 8.93
CA PRO A 19 -7.46 -5.71 7.80
C PRO A 19 -8.31 -5.25 6.61
N GLN A 20 -9.47 -4.62 6.85
CA GLN A 20 -10.48 -4.35 5.84
C GLN A 20 -10.86 -2.86 5.76
N VAL A 21 -11.25 -2.42 4.55
CA VAL A 21 -11.69 -1.04 4.31
C VAL A 21 -12.96 -0.69 5.09
N SER A 22 -13.91 -1.64 5.24
CA SER A 22 -15.16 -1.42 6.00
C SER A 22 -14.91 -1.05 7.46
N GLN A 23 -13.89 -1.63 8.08
CA GLN A 23 -13.53 -1.31 9.46
C GLN A 23 -12.96 0.11 9.61
N LEU A 24 -12.40 0.69 8.54
CA LEU A 24 -11.96 2.08 8.55
C LEU A 24 -13.13 3.07 8.63
N ASP A 25 -14.30 2.70 8.12
CA ASP A 25 -15.51 3.53 8.21
C ASP A 25 -15.99 3.60 9.66
N ASP A 26 -16.00 2.45 10.36
CA ASP A 26 -16.35 2.39 11.79
C ASP A 26 -15.37 3.23 12.64
N VAL A 27 -14.07 3.14 12.33
CA VAL A 27 -13.03 3.93 13.03
C VAL A 27 -13.17 5.44 12.76
N ALA A 28 -13.56 5.82 11.53
CA ALA A 28 -13.76 7.22 11.15
C ALA A 28 -14.93 7.88 11.88
N GLU A 29 -15.94 7.09 12.30
CA GLU A 29 -17.11 7.56 13.03
C GLU A 29 -16.90 7.61 14.55
N ASP A 30 -15.76 7.10 15.04
CA ASP A 30 -15.46 7.10 16.48
C ASP A 30 -15.10 8.51 16.97
N SER A 31 -16.00 9.11 17.72
CA SER A 31 -15.84 10.45 18.29
C SER A 31 -14.69 10.59 19.29
N LEU A 32 -14.11 9.50 19.75
CA LEU A 32 -12.96 9.49 20.66
C LEU A 32 -11.62 9.71 19.90
N LEU A 33 -11.66 9.65 18.58
CA LEU A 33 -10.46 9.72 17.72
C LEU A 33 -10.49 10.99 16.83
N GLU A 34 -10.73 12.15 17.42
CA GLU A 34 -10.89 13.43 16.70
C GLU A 34 -9.68 13.82 15.82
N ASP A 35 -8.47 13.40 16.20
CA ASP A 35 -7.22 13.65 15.46
C ASP A 35 -6.91 12.58 14.40
N LEU A 36 -7.86 11.66 14.15
CA LEU A 36 -7.71 10.62 13.16
C LEU A 36 -8.11 11.09 11.76
N CYS A 37 -7.38 10.63 10.76
CA CYS A 37 -7.78 10.74 9.37
C CYS A 37 -7.62 9.38 8.69
N VAL A 38 -8.67 8.97 7.99
CA VAL A 38 -8.66 7.73 7.18
C VAL A 38 -8.07 8.01 5.81
N ILE A 39 -7.16 7.13 5.38
CA ILE A 39 -6.68 7.05 3.99
C ILE A 39 -6.89 5.63 3.46
N ARG A 40 -7.47 5.50 2.29
CA ARG A 40 -7.69 4.23 1.60
C ARG A 40 -6.70 4.06 0.45
N GLY A 41 -6.57 2.85 -0.05
CA GLY A 41 -5.81 2.59 -1.28
C GLY A 41 -6.44 3.30 -2.49
N LYS A 42 -5.64 3.59 -3.50
CA LYS A 42 -6.05 4.33 -4.72
C LYS A 42 -7.25 3.73 -5.45
N ASN A 43 -7.47 2.42 -5.31
CA ASN A 43 -8.62 1.71 -5.91
C ASN A 43 -9.97 2.06 -5.25
N ASN A 44 -9.96 2.76 -4.11
CA ASN A 44 -11.17 3.20 -3.40
C ASN A 44 -11.53 4.67 -3.70
N TYR A 45 -10.90 5.28 -4.68
CA TYR A 45 -11.15 6.65 -5.10
C TYR A 45 -11.36 6.69 -6.61
N ASP A 46 -12.38 7.43 -7.05
CA ASP A 46 -12.61 7.68 -8.47
C ASP A 46 -11.75 8.83 -8.97
N CYS A 47 -11.26 8.69 -10.20
CA CYS A 47 -10.52 9.74 -10.86
C CYS A 47 -11.47 10.88 -11.23
N ILE A 48 -11.05 12.13 -10.99
CA ILE A 48 -11.83 13.32 -11.33
C ILE A 48 -11.34 14.02 -12.62
N LEU A 49 -10.40 13.39 -13.33
CA LEU A 49 -9.91 13.91 -14.61
C LEU A 49 -11.01 13.76 -15.67
N PRO A 50 -11.34 14.82 -16.41
CA PRO A 50 -12.32 14.72 -17.51
C PRO A 50 -11.95 13.61 -18.51
N GLY A 51 -12.88 12.70 -18.77
CA GLY A 51 -12.69 11.52 -19.61
C GLY A 51 -12.21 10.26 -18.86
N GLU A 52 -11.91 10.36 -17.56
CA GLU A 52 -11.45 9.25 -16.73
C GLU A 52 -12.29 9.07 -15.45
N THR A 53 -13.47 9.70 -15.38
CA THR A 53 -14.29 9.74 -14.15
C THR A 53 -14.86 8.38 -13.71
N ASP A 54 -14.92 7.41 -14.62
CA ASP A 54 -15.33 6.03 -14.31
C ASP A 54 -14.12 5.10 -14.01
N THR A 55 -12.93 5.69 -13.91
CA THR A 55 -11.67 4.98 -13.71
C THR A 55 -11.23 5.15 -12.27
N PRO A 56 -10.95 4.08 -11.51
CA PRO A 56 -10.36 4.23 -10.17
C PRO A 56 -8.94 4.80 -10.26
N VAL A 57 -8.54 5.57 -9.24
CA VAL A 57 -7.26 6.31 -9.23
C VAL A 57 -6.04 5.41 -9.45
N ASN A 58 -6.08 4.14 -9.03
CA ASN A 58 -4.98 3.19 -9.26
C ASN A 58 -4.79 2.84 -10.75
N GLN A 59 -5.79 3.09 -11.60
CA GLN A 59 -5.77 2.87 -13.04
C GLN A 59 -5.75 4.18 -13.84
N ALA A 60 -5.72 5.31 -13.17
CA ALA A 60 -5.70 6.63 -13.81
C ALA A 60 -4.39 6.90 -14.55
N PRO A 61 -4.37 7.82 -15.55
CA PRO A 61 -3.16 8.16 -16.32
C PRO A 61 -1.97 8.54 -15.43
N CYS A 62 -2.20 9.28 -14.34
CA CYS A 62 -1.15 9.68 -13.41
C CYS A 62 -0.47 8.50 -12.64
N VAL A 63 -1.01 7.29 -12.75
CA VAL A 63 -0.41 6.07 -12.21
C VAL A 63 0.20 5.22 -13.31
N ARG A 64 -0.45 5.17 -14.48
CA ARG A 64 0.00 4.39 -15.64
C ARG A 64 1.20 5.03 -16.37
N GLU A 65 1.25 6.36 -16.40
CA GLU A 65 2.23 7.11 -17.16
C GLU A 65 3.16 7.87 -16.22
N ARG A 66 4.44 7.57 -16.26
CA ARG A 66 5.45 8.10 -15.32
C ARG A 66 5.59 9.63 -15.35
N GLU A 67 5.39 10.25 -16.51
CA GLU A 67 5.59 11.69 -16.73
C GLU A 67 4.26 12.46 -16.86
N PHE A 68 3.12 11.82 -16.55
CA PHE A 68 1.81 12.46 -16.67
C PHE A 68 1.64 13.57 -15.63
N ASP A 69 1.51 14.80 -16.09
CA ASP A 69 1.18 15.96 -15.26
C ASP A 69 -0.34 16.10 -15.10
N CYS A 70 -0.84 15.63 -13.95
CA CYS A 70 -2.27 15.65 -13.67
C CYS A 70 -2.74 17.05 -13.25
N GLN A 71 -3.43 17.75 -14.15
CA GLN A 71 -3.94 19.10 -13.93
C GLN A 71 -4.93 19.21 -12.75
N VAL A 72 -5.62 18.10 -12.40
CA VAL A 72 -6.59 18.05 -11.31
C VAL A 72 -6.03 17.44 -10.02
N LYS A 73 -4.73 17.19 -9.94
CA LYS A 73 -4.09 16.54 -8.80
C LYS A 73 -4.38 17.27 -7.48
N HIS A 74 -4.42 18.59 -7.49
CA HIS A 74 -4.70 19.43 -6.32
C HIS A 74 -6.15 19.31 -5.80
N ARG A 75 -7.06 18.74 -6.58
CA ARG A 75 -8.46 18.49 -6.23
C ARG A 75 -8.80 17.01 -6.12
N CYS A 76 -7.84 16.14 -6.42
CA CYS A 76 -8.03 14.69 -6.38
C CYS A 76 -8.34 14.23 -4.96
N PRO A 77 -9.47 13.52 -4.71
CA PRO A 77 -9.84 13.05 -3.39
C PRO A 77 -8.73 12.21 -2.72
N TYR A 78 -8.11 11.30 -3.46
CA TYR A 78 -7.00 10.50 -2.94
C TYR A 78 -5.83 11.35 -2.45
N PHE A 79 -5.38 12.33 -3.23
CA PHE A 79 -4.25 13.19 -2.83
C PHE A 79 -4.63 14.15 -1.71
N SER A 80 -5.89 14.57 -1.64
CA SER A 80 -6.42 15.38 -0.54
C SER A 80 -6.38 14.60 0.77
N ASP A 81 -6.99 13.40 0.81
CA ASP A 81 -7.02 12.57 2.01
C ASP A 81 -5.61 12.16 2.44
N ARG A 82 -4.73 11.83 1.47
CA ARG A 82 -3.34 11.54 1.76
C ARG A 82 -2.62 12.72 2.41
N ALA A 83 -2.83 13.94 1.91
CA ALA A 83 -2.23 15.13 2.50
C ALA A 83 -2.76 15.41 3.90
N ILE A 84 -4.07 15.23 4.13
CA ILE A 84 -4.67 15.36 5.45
C ILE A 84 -4.11 14.32 6.41
N ALA A 85 -4.10 13.03 6.02
CA ALA A 85 -3.59 11.95 6.85
C ALA A 85 -2.10 12.12 7.20
N SER A 86 -1.30 12.69 6.29
CA SER A 86 0.11 12.97 6.56
C SER A 86 0.33 14.04 7.64
N ASN A 87 -0.65 14.93 7.83
CA ASN A 87 -0.59 16.03 8.78
C ASN A 87 -1.41 15.80 10.07
N ARG A 88 -2.16 14.70 10.15
CA ARG A 88 -2.90 14.33 11.35
C ARG A 88 -2.05 13.44 12.26
N ARG A 89 -2.34 13.48 13.56
CA ARG A 89 -1.62 12.67 14.55
C ARG A 89 -1.89 11.17 14.39
N ILE A 90 -3.09 10.80 13.98
CA ILE A 90 -3.46 9.41 13.74
C ILE A 90 -3.83 9.25 12.27
N ALA A 91 -3.03 8.46 11.54
CA ALA A 91 -3.34 8.05 10.18
C ALA A 91 -3.91 6.63 10.20
N ALA A 92 -5.20 6.49 9.89
CA ALA A 92 -5.85 5.20 9.80
C ALA A 92 -5.87 4.70 8.36
N MET A 93 -5.49 3.43 8.17
CA MET A 93 -5.40 2.81 6.85
C MET A 93 -5.52 1.29 6.94
N THR A 94 -5.73 0.63 5.81
CA THR A 94 -5.64 -0.83 5.82
C THR A 94 -4.19 -1.29 6.04
N LEU A 95 -4.03 -2.45 6.68
CA LEU A 95 -2.70 -3.05 6.87
C LEU A 95 -1.97 -3.23 5.54
N ALA A 96 -2.69 -3.62 4.48
CA ALA A 96 -2.18 -3.71 3.12
C ALA A 96 -1.57 -2.38 2.62
N TYR A 97 -2.28 -1.28 2.80
CA TYR A 97 -1.80 0.04 2.38
C TYR A 97 -0.62 0.51 3.25
N PHE A 98 -0.65 0.22 4.55
CA PHE A 98 0.47 0.49 5.45
C PHE A 98 1.74 -0.23 5.00
N MET A 99 1.67 -1.54 4.74
CA MET A 99 2.82 -2.33 4.29
C MET A 99 3.43 -1.80 2.99
N GLN A 100 2.59 -1.35 2.04
CA GLN A 100 3.05 -0.75 0.78
C GLN A 100 3.72 0.62 0.96
N THR A 101 3.38 1.36 2.01
CA THR A 101 3.82 2.75 2.21
C THR A 101 4.80 2.93 3.36
N ALA A 102 4.97 1.95 4.22
CA ALA A 102 5.81 2.03 5.43
C ALA A 102 7.29 2.35 5.15
N GLY A 103 7.80 1.94 3.98
CA GLY A 103 9.17 2.27 3.53
C GLY A 103 9.30 3.62 2.82
N SER A 104 8.21 4.39 2.68
CA SER A 104 8.19 5.67 1.99
C SER A 104 8.08 6.84 2.97
N ASP A 105 8.58 8.01 2.58
CA ASP A 105 8.50 9.24 3.38
C ASP A 105 7.10 9.91 3.33
N VAL A 106 6.08 9.22 2.78
CA VAL A 106 4.76 9.81 2.53
C VAL A 106 4.07 10.28 3.80
N PHE A 107 4.10 9.46 4.85
CA PHE A 107 3.41 9.76 6.11
C PHE A 107 4.38 10.10 7.25
N GLY A 108 5.68 10.11 6.98
CA GLY A 108 6.71 10.37 7.98
C GLY A 108 6.87 9.24 9.00
N LYS A 109 7.70 9.47 10.00
CA LYS A 109 7.87 8.56 11.13
C LYS A 109 6.82 8.88 12.20
N ARG A 110 6.25 7.82 12.78
CA ARG A 110 5.30 7.92 13.90
C ARG A 110 5.77 7.05 15.05
N ASP A 111 5.34 7.40 16.26
CA ASP A 111 5.81 6.76 17.48
C ASP A 111 5.23 5.37 17.71
N VAL A 112 4.01 5.13 17.21
CA VAL A 112 3.23 3.91 17.48
C VAL A 112 2.58 3.40 16.21
N VAL A 113 2.56 2.08 16.06
CA VAL A 113 1.71 1.37 15.10
C VAL A 113 0.71 0.52 15.86
N VAL A 114 -0.57 0.79 15.66
CA VAL A 114 -1.68 -0.01 16.19
C VAL A 114 -2.12 -0.96 15.08
N VAL A 115 -2.10 -2.25 15.36
CA VAL A 115 -2.57 -3.28 14.43
C VAL A 115 -3.83 -3.89 15.01
N ASP A 116 -4.98 -3.51 14.44
CA ASP A 116 -6.25 -4.13 14.79
C ASP A 116 -6.33 -5.53 14.18
N GLU A 117 -7.01 -6.45 14.87
CA GLU A 117 -7.10 -7.86 14.45
C GLU A 117 -5.71 -8.52 14.24
N ALA A 118 -4.76 -8.21 15.11
CA ALA A 118 -3.36 -8.65 14.99
C ALA A 118 -3.17 -10.18 14.93
N HIS A 119 -4.19 -10.96 15.24
CA HIS A 119 -4.15 -12.41 15.13
C HIS A 119 -3.93 -12.90 13.67
N GLY A 120 -4.38 -12.13 12.68
CA GLY A 120 -4.15 -12.39 11.25
C GLY A 120 -2.80 -11.90 10.71
N LEU A 121 -1.99 -11.20 11.52
CA LEU A 121 -0.77 -10.53 11.05
C LEU A 121 0.24 -11.49 10.39
N GLY A 122 0.35 -12.73 10.86
CA GLY A 122 1.23 -13.74 10.29
C GLY A 122 0.89 -14.04 8.83
N GLU A 123 -0.38 -14.32 8.54
CA GLU A 123 -0.86 -14.60 7.18
C GLU A 123 -0.67 -13.39 6.25
N TRP A 124 -0.94 -12.19 6.75
CA TRP A 124 -0.71 -10.94 6.01
C TRP A 124 0.77 -10.73 5.71
N ALA A 125 1.67 -10.98 6.67
CA ALA A 125 3.10 -10.83 6.48
C ALA A 125 3.62 -11.83 5.43
N GLU A 126 3.18 -13.08 5.47
CA GLU A 126 3.49 -14.08 4.45
C GLU A 126 3.03 -13.64 3.07
N MET A 127 1.80 -13.19 2.92
CA MET A 127 1.26 -12.71 1.64
C MET A 127 2.08 -11.54 1.07
N TYR A 128 2.56 -10.63 1.91
CA TYR A 128 3.39 -9.50 1.48
C TYR A 128 4.85 -9.88 1.22
N ALA A 129 5.36 -10.89 1.90
CA ALA A 129 6.71 -11.40 1.67
C ALA A 129 6.78 -12.40 0.50
N THR A 130 5.63 -12.92 0.06
CA THR A 130 5.57 -13.89 -1.04
C THR A 130 5.73 -13.18 -2.38
N ILE A 131 6.67 -13.65 -3.18
CA ILE A 131 6.83 -13.26 -4.58
C ILE A 131 6.32 -14.42 -5.43
N GLU A 132 5.27 -14.15 -6.20
CA GLU A 132 4.76 -15.11 -7.18
C GLU A 132 5.50 -14.95 -8.50
N LEU A 133 6.21 -16.00 -8.90
CA LEU A 133 6.91 -16.09 -10.16
C LEU A 133 6.14 -17.06 -11.06
N SER A 134 5.43 -16.56 -12.05
CA SER A 134 4.66 -17.36 -13.01
C SER A 134 4.77 -16.82 -14.44
N PRO A 135 4.42 -17.59 -15.46
CA PRO A 135 4.37 -17.11 -16.85
C PRO A 135 3.48 -15.88 -17.04
N GLU A 136 2.45 -15.73 -16.19
CA GLU A 136 1.50 -14.63 -16.23
C GLU A 136 2.05 -13.35 -15.56
N THR A 137 2.87 -13.53 -14.52
CA THR A 137 3.42 -12.40 -13.73
C THR A 137 4.76 -11.90 -14.25
N ILE A 138 5.50 -12.74 -15.01
CA ILE A 138 6.81 -12.38 -15.57
C ILE A 138 6.74 -12.33 -17.10
N PRO A 139 6.72 -11.14 -17.71
CA PRO A 139 6.68 -10.99 -19.18
C PRO A 139 7.85 -11.67 -19.90
N LEU A 140 8.96 -11.94 -19.18
CA LEU A 140 10.18 -12.54 -19.70
C LEU A 140 10.31 -14.04 -19.42
N TRP A 141 9.24 -14.69 -18.99
CA TRP A 141 9.26 -16.10 -18.57
C TRP A 141 9.84 -17.03 -19.64
N GLY A 142 9.53 -16.79 -20.91
CA GLY A 142 10.09 -17.57 -22.02
C GLY A 142 11.60 -17.46 -22.22
N ASP A 143 12.25 -16.46 -21.62
CA ASP A 143 13.70 -16.25 -21.65
C ASP A 143 14.39 -16.85 -20.42
N ILE A 144 13.62 -17.46 -19.50
CA ILE A 144 14.12 -17.99 -18.23
C ILE A 144 14.03 -19.52 -18.25
N ASP A 145 15.16 -20.18 -18.06
CA ASP A 145 15.20 -21.62 -17.81
C ASP A 145 14.80 -21.89 -16.37
N VAL A 146 13.56 -22.41 -16.17
CA VAL A 146 12.98 -22.66 -14.86
C VAL A 146 13.37 -24.07 -14.41
N PRO A 147 14.15 -24.23 -13.33
CA PRO A 147 14.51 -25.53 -12.78
C PRO A 147 13.32 -26.18 -12.09
N ASP A 148 13.41 -27.49 -11.84
CA ASP A 148 12.54 -28.14 -10.86
C ASP A 148 12.83 -27.53 -9.47
N LEU A 149 11.78 -27.03 -8.80
CA LEU A 149 11.92 -26.33 -7.51
C LEU A 149 11.73 -27.35 -6.38
N ASP A 150 12.79 -28.08 -6.05
CA ASP A 150 12.76 -29.09 -4.99
C ASP A 150 13.13 -28.54 -3.59
N GLY A 151 13.57 -27.26 -3.52
CA GLY A 151 13.97 -26.64 -2.26
C GLY A 151 14.23 -25.14 -2.35
N LEU A 152 14.69 -24.58 -1.23
CA LEU A 152 14.95 -23.15 -1.11
C LEU A 152 16.11 -22.67 -2.00
N ASP A 153 17.14 -23.50 -2.17
CA ASP A 153 18.33 -23.15 -2.93
C ASP A 153 17.98 -23.01 -4.43
N GLU A 154 17.11 -23.86 -4.97
CA GLU A 154 16.59 -23.78 -6.32
C GLU A 154 15.71 -22.53 -6.51
N ALA A 155 14.89 -22.21 -5.52
CA ALA A 155 14.05 -21.01 -5.54
C ALA A 155 14.91 -19.73 -5.54
N VAL A 156 15.97 -19.67 -4.72
CA VAL A 156 16.93 -18.56 -4.70
C VAL A 156 17.64 -18.44 -6.06
N SER A 157 18.12 -19.55 -6.61
CA SER A 157 18.76 -19.58 -7.92
C SER A 157 17.85 -19.09 -9.05
N LEU A 158 16.55 -19.43 -9.00
CA LEU A 158 15.57 -18.91 -9.95
C LEU A 158 15.40 -17.40 -9.79
N ALA A 159 15.28 -16.90 -8.57
CA ALA A 159 15.14 -15.46 -8.31
C ALA A 159 16.33 -14.66 -8.86
N GLU A 160 17.57 -15.14 -8.65
CA GLU A 160 18.80 -14.53 -9.20
C GLU A 160 18.80 -14.52 -10.73
N ARG A 161 18.30 -15.58 -11.37
CA ARG A 161 18.19 -15.62 -12.85
C ARG A 161 17.16 -14.61 -13.37
N VAL A 162 16.00 -14.49 -12.71
CA VAL A 162 14.97 -13.50 -13.02
C VAL A 162 15.55 -12.09 -12.94
N GLU A 163 16.25 -11.77 -11.85
CA GLU A 163 16.91 -10.49 -11.65
C GLU A 163 17.91 -10.21 -12.79
N HIS A 164 18.77 -11.15 -13.11
CA HIS A 164 19.80 -10.99 -14.16
C HIS A 164 19.18 -10.77 -15.55
N VAL A 165 18.10 -11.46 -15.89
CA VAL A 165 17.38 -11.27 -17.17
C VAL A 165 16.71 -9.90 -17.21
N ALA A 166 16.06 -9.47 -16.11
CA ALA A 166 15.44 -8.17 -16.00
C ALA A 166 16.45 -7.03 -16.12
N GLU A 167 17.61 -7.12 -15.43
CA GLU A 167 18.68 -6.12 -15.53
C GLU A 167 19.24 -5.96 -16.94
N ARG A 168 19.42 -7.03 -17.68
CA ARG A 168 19.91 -6.98 -19.07
C ARG A 168 18.93 -6.24 -19.98
N ARG A 169 17.63 -6.42 -19.77
CA ARG A 169 16.59 -5.76 -20.57
C ARG A 169 16.43 -4.27 -20.25
N ILE A 170 16.68 -3.87 -19.01
CA ILE A 170 16.66 -2.44 -18.61
C ILE A 170 17.83 -1.67 -19.23
N LYS A 171 18.95 -2.35 -19.46
CA LYS A 171 20.20 -1.74 -20.02
C LYS A 171 20.26 -1.77 -21.55
N SER A 172 19.34 -2.45 -22.22
CA SER A 172 19.23 -2.53 -23.70
C SER A 172 18.22 -1.52 -24.23
#